data_4e3031eddd0cb24f21adc46ed0fac7da
#
_entry.id   4e3031eddd0cb24f21adc46ed0fac7da
#
_cell.length_a   1.000
_cell.length_b   1.000
_cell.length_c   1.000
_cell.angle_alpha   90.00
_cell.angle_beta   90.00
_cell.angle_gamma   90.00
#
_symmetry.space_group_name_H-M   'P 1'
#
loop_
_entity.id
_entity.type
_entity.pdbx_description
1 polymer ?
#
loop_
_entity_poly.entity_id
_entity_poly.type
_entity_poly.pdbx_seq_one_letter_code
_entity_poly.pdbx_strand_id
1 'polypeptide(L)'
;PTGHGEQLSVGITVSPDAQETQVLRARWLQPLGSNGLYTTTSLAVGRYEGGYTMQVYGEQARTLQIAERVGWPILRGRERNLVLEGGFTYNDNAVDMSGSNYYTDHWRVANLGLSWREAGWMASGTTTLSLGVVQGLPILGASEAGSAALSRNGRADPNATKLVAEAAGRWWLDSAWSAYVALGGQYSFSPVVEAEEFTVGGNRFGRGFDPSSLLGDHGVGETIELQYQFSAEPILDGTLQLFAFLDHGQIWSLTGDASASSLMSTGVGIRANLFSQVSLTLQLAHPLYGPDSTVGNDPVRPYVSAVVRF
;
A
#
# COMPACT_ATOMS: atom_id res chain seq x y z
N PRO A 1 9.21 -26.06 -7.54
CA PRO A 1 7.80 -26.47 -7.39
C PRO A 1 7.70 -27.99 -7.42
N THR A 2 7.02 -28.57 -6.44
CA THR A 2 6.87 -30.02 -6.30
C THR A 2 5.65 -30.56 -7.07
N GLY A 3 4.93 -29.70 -7.76
CA GLY A 3 3.72 -30.03 -8.54
C GLY A 3 2.43 -30.01 -7.73
N HIS A 4 2.44 -29.46 -6.51
CA HIS A 4 1.28 -29.38 -5.62
C HIS A 4 0.59 -28.00 -5.64
N GLY A 5 0.87 -27.17 -6.66
CA GLY A 5 0.26 -25.86 -6.83
C GLY A 5 1.02 -24.72 -6.15
N GLU A 6 2.28 -24.93 -5.80
CA GLU A 6 3.15 -23.90 -5.26
C GLU A 6 3.40 -22.79 -6.26
N GLN A 7 3.53 -21.57 -5.74
CA GLN A 7 3.85 -20.40 -6.53
C GLN A 7 5.04 -19.67 -5.92
N LEU A 8 6.08 -19.45 -6.71
CA LEU A 8 7.19 -18.57 -6.35
C LEU A 8 7.12 -17.31 -7.19
N SER A 9 7.12 -16.16 -6.53
CA SER A 9 7.21 -14.85 -7.17
C SER A 9 8.47 -14.15 -6.68
N VAL A 10 9.27 -13.63 -7.59
CA VAL A 10 10.45 -12.81 -7.30
C VAL A 10 10.29 -11.49 -8.04
N GLY A 11 10.52 -10.39 -7.36
CA GLY A 11 10.42 -9.06 -7.92
C GLY A 11 11.57 -8.17 -7.47
N ILE A 12 12.02 -7.33 -8.38
CA ILE A 12 13.02 -6.29 -8.11
C ILE A 12 12.37 -4.96 -8.44
N THR A 13 12.47 -4.01 -7.53
CA THR A 13 12.07 -2.61 -7.76
C THR A 13 13.33 -1.75 -7.69
N VAL A 14 13.53 -0.94 -8.72
CA VAL A 14 14.64 0.02 -8.80
C VAL A 14 14.05 1.34 -9.30
N SER A 15 14.40 2.45 -8.66
CA SER A 15 14.05 3.80 -9.15
C SER A 15 14.86 4.13 -10.42
N PRO A 16 14.43 5.12 -11.22
CA PRO A 16 15.22 5.59 -12.37
C PRO A 16 16.62 6.05 -11.99
N ASP A 17 16.79 6.70 -10.84
CA ASP A 17 18.08 6.79 -10.16
C ASP A 17 18.23 5.54 -9.29
N ALA A 18 19.06 4.59 -9.74
CA ALA A 18 19.23 3.29 -9.09
C ALA A 18 19.76 3.39 -7.65
N GLN A 19 20.20 4.56 -7.20
CA GLN A 19 20.65 4.78 -5.83
C GLN A 19 19.47 5.07 -4.89
N GLU A 20 18.40 5.73 -5.36
CA GLU A 20 17.29 6.14 -4.51
C GLU A 20 16.47 4.96 -3.95
N THR A 21 16.23 3.94 -4.74
CA THR A 21 15.44 2.79 -4.28
C THR A 21 15.89 1.49 -4.91
N GLN A 22 16.22 0.52 -4.09
CA GLN A 22 16.50 -0.86 -4.49
C GLN A 22 15.78 -1.80 -3.55
N VAL A 23 14.81 -2.56 -4.04
CA VAL A 23 14.06 -3.52 -3.23
C VAL A 23 13.97 -4.85 -3.95
N LEU A 24 14.43 -5.91 -3.30
CA LEU A 24 14.22 -7.30 -3.69
C LEU A 24 13.06 -7.87 -2.86
N ARG A 25 12.11 -8.50 -3.53
CA ARG A 25 11.00 -9.23 -2.89
C ARG A 25 10.95 -10.66 -3.40
N ALA A 26 10.72 -11.60 -2.49
CA ALA A 26 10.42 -12.98 -2.81
C ALA A 26 9.18 -13.41 -2.05
N ARG A 27 8.30 -14.15 -2.69
CA ARG A 27 7.10 -14.71 -2.07
C ARG A 27 6.93 -16.15 -2.51
N TRP A 28 6.78 -17.04 -1.54
CA TRP A 28 6.45 -18.44 -1.75
C TRP A 28 5.06 -18.72 -1.19
N LEU A 29 4.15 -19.19 -2.03
CA LEU A 29 2.83 -19.66 -1.62
C LEU A 29 2.81 -21.18 -1.75
N GLN A 30 2.36 -21.86 -0.70
CA GLN A 30 2.21 -23.29 -0.64
C GLN A 30 0.81 -23.68 -0.19
N PRO A 31 0.02 -24.35 -1.04
CA PRO A 31 -1.22 -24.99 -0.61
C PRO A 31 -0.96 -26.10 0.40
N LEU A 32 -1.81 -26.20 1.42
CA LEU A 32 -1.74 -27.18 2.49
C LEU A 32 -2.99 -28.08 2.45
N GLY A 33 -2.83 -29.32 2.05
CA GLY A 33 -3.95 -30.26 1.94
C GLY A 33 -4.94 -29.93 0.83
N SER A 34 -6.17 -30.42 0.96
CA SER A 34 -7.21 -30.32 -0.08
C SER A 34 -8.35 -29.34 0.25
N ASN A 35 -8.37 -28.77 1.45
CA ASN A 35 -9.43 -27.87 1.93
C ASN A 35 -9.20 -26.38 1.56
N GLY A 36 -8.12 -26.10 0.80
CA GLY A 36 -7.77 -24.77 0.36
C GLY A 36 -6.95 -23.94 1.37
N LEU A 37 -6.56 -24.52 2.52
CA LEU A 37 -5.60 -23.91 3.43
C LEU A 37 -4.29 -23.69 2.66
N TYR A 38 -3.63 -22.56 2.93
CA TYR A 38 -2.33 -22.25 2.32
C TYR A 38 -1.43 -21.50 3.30
N THR A 39 -0.13 -21.60 3.07
CA THR A 39 0.85 -20.73 3.73
C THR A 39 1.52 -19.82 2.71
N THR A 40 1.98 -18.68 3.18
CA THR A 40 2.74 -17.71 2.37
C THR A 40 3.93 -17.23 3.18
N THR A 41 5.12 -17.59 2.72
CA THR A 41 6.39 -17.03 3.22
C THR A 41 6.81 -15.88 2.31
N SER A 42 7.17 -14.75 2.87
CA SER A 42 7.66 -13.61 2.11
C SER A 42 8.90 -12.99 2.73
N LEU A 43 9.79 -12.52 1.85
CA LEU A 43 11.01 -11.81 2.18
C LEU A 43 11.02 -10.50 1.38
N ALA A 44 11.34 -9.39 2.05
CA ALA A 44 11.69 -8.15 1.39
C ALA A 44 12.99 -7.61 1.99
N VAL A 45 13.92 -7.23 1.13
CA VAL A 45 15.17 -6.55 1.51
C VAL A 45 15.24 -5.30 0.68
N GLY A 46 15.38 -4.16 1.33
CA GLY A 46 15.39 -2.86 0.68
C GLY A 46 16.53 -1.98 1.14
N ARG A 47 16.97 -1.13 0.21
CA ARG A 47 17.83 0.02 0.45
C ARG A 47 17.20 1.22 -0.20
N TYR A 48 17.21 2.33 0.50
CA TYR A 48 16.70 3.60 0.06
C TYR A 48 17.72 4.69 0.35
N GLU A 49 17.88 5.64 -0.58
CA GLU A 49 18.64 6.86 -0.40
C GLU A 49 17.72 8.05 -0.70
N GLY A 50 17.68 9.03 0.19
CA GLY A 50 16.81 10.19 0.04
C GLY A 50 17.16 11.00 -1.21
N GLY A 51 16.17 11.17 -2.11
CA GLY A 51 16.31 12.00 -3.29
C GLY A 51 15.90 13.46 -3.05
N TYR A 52 16.10 14.33 -4.03
CA TYR A 52 15.69 15.74 -4.02
C TYR A 52 16.07 16.48 -2.73
N THR A 53 15.09 16.95 -1.98
CA THR A 53 15.27 17.74 -0.75
C THR A 53 15.94 16.95 0.37
N MET A 54 15.79 15.63 0.41
CA MET A 54 16.38 14.74 1.42
C MET A 54 17.83 14.39 1.09
N GLN A 55 18.26 14.54 -0.15
CA GLN A 55 19.64 14.31 -0.59
C GLN A 55 20.65 15.17 0.18
N VAL A 56 20.26 16.40 0.54
CA VAL A 56 21.12 17.33 1.32
C VAL A 56 21.43 16.76 2.71
N TYR A 57 20.54 15.95 3.28
CA TYR A 57 20.71 15.32 4.58
C TYR A 57 21.44 13.97 4.52
N GLY A 58 21.74 13.47 3.31
CA GLY A 58 22.41 12.17 3.12
C GLY A 58 21.65 11.02 3.79
N GLU A 59 20.32 11.04 3.67
CA GLU A 59 19.46 9.99 4.23
C GLU A 59 19.71 8.66 3.53
N GLN A 60 19.88 7.60 4.34
CA GLN A 60 19.97 6.23 3.87
C GLN A 60 19.13 5.34 4.77
N ALA A 61 18.25 4.54 4.19
CA ALA A 61 17.46 3.56 4.91
C ALA A 61 17.76 2.14 4.44
N ARG A 62 17.73 1.19 5.37
CA ARG A 62 17.86 -0.25 5.12
C ARG A 62 16.70 -0.96 5.79
N THR A 63 16.04 -1.83 5.06
CA THR A 63 14.88 -2.57 5.57
C THR A 63 15.03 -4.06 5.30
N LEU A 64 14.64 -4.86 6.28
CA LEU A 64 14.47 -6.29 6.19
C LEU A 64 13.08 -6.64 6.71
N GLN A 65 12.32 -7.38 5.92
CA GLN A 65 11.03 -7.93 6.33
C GLN A 65 10.98 -9.42 5.99
N ILE A 66 10.61 -10.24 6.98
CA ILE A 66 10.31 -11.66 6.80
C ILE A 66 8.92 -11.89 7.36
N ALA A 67 8.02 -12.45 6.58
CA ALA A 67 6.67 -12.73 7.03
C ALA A 67 6.24 -14.14 6.68
N GLU A 68 5.56 -14.78 7.62
CA GLU A 68 4.86 -16.05 7.44
C GLU A 68 3.39 -15.86 7.73
N ARG A 69 2.52 -16.33 6.83
CA ARG A 69 1.07 -16.21 6.95
C ARG A 69 0.40 -17.52 6.59
N VAL A 70 -0.66 -17.83 7.30
CA VAL A 70 -1.55 -18.95 7.02
C VAL A 70 -2.92 -18.39 6.67
N GLY A 71 -3.43 -18.76 5.51
CA GLY A 71 -4.74 -18.35 5.03
C GLY A 71 -5.70 -19.53 4.96
N TRP A 72 -6.85 -19.36 5.58
CA TRP A 72 -7.93 -20.34 5.57
C TRP A 72 -9.18 -19.77 4.88
N PRO A 73 -9.52 -20.26 3.69
CA PRO A 73 -10.77 -19.90 3.02
C PRO A 73 -11.96 -20.54 3.74
N ILE A 74 -12.63 -19.76 4.59
CA ILE A 74 -13.85 -20.17 5.32
C ILE A 74 -15.01 -20.38 4.35
N LEU A 75 -15.11 -19.47 3.35
CA LEU A 75 -16.06 -19.58 2.26
C LEU A 75 -15.31 -19.48 0.94
N ARG A 76 -15.54 -20.44 0.04
CA ARG A 76 -14.92 -20.48 -1.27
C ARG A 76 -16.00 -20.74 -2.33
N GLY A 77 -16.31 -19.73 -3.11
CA GLY A 77 -17.30 -19.77 -4.17
C GLY A 77 -16.86 -18.94 -5.38
N ARG A 78 -17.61 -19.03 -6.47
CA ARG A 78 -17.36 -18.23 -7.66
C ARG A 78 -17.66 -16.75 -7.43
N GLU A 79 -18.73 -16.47 -6.67
CA GLU A 79 -19.19 -15.11 -6.41
C GLU A 79 -18.72 -14.57 -5.07
N ARG A 80 -18.56 -15.42 -4.07
CA ARG A 80 -18.26 -15.04 -2.68
C ARG A 80 -17.08 -15.82 -2.14
N ASN A 81 -16.15 -15.11 -1.54
CA ASN A 81 -15.01 -15.70 -0.86
C ASN A 81 -14.80 -14.98 0.47
N LEU A 82 -14.57 -15.76 1.52
CA LEU A 82 -14.21 -15.26 2.85
C LEU A 82 -12.95 -16.00 3.30
N VAL A 83 -11.88 -15.26 3.57
CA VAL A 83 -10.60 -15.81 4.00
C VAL A 83 -10.24 -15.22 5.36
N LEU A 84 -9.95 -16.10 6.32
CA LEU A 84 -9.27 -15.75 7.56
C LEU A 84 -7.78 -15.94 7.34
N GLU A 85 -6.98 -14.92 7.63
CA GLU A 85 -5.53 -14.98 7.54
C GLU A 85 -4.92 -14.59 8.88
N GLY A 86 -3.99 -15.42 9.38
CA GLY A 86 -3.18 -15.12 10.54
C GLY A 86 -1.70 -15.21 10.19
N GLY A 87 -0.87 -14.38 10.81
CA GLY A 87 0.55 -14.40 10.48
C GLY A 87 1.43 -13.71 11.50
N PHE A 88 2.72 -13.84 11.24
CA PHE A 88 3.79 -13.19 11.99
C PHE A 88 4.73 -12.49 11.01
N THR A 89 5.19 -11.30 11.38
CA THR A 89 6.17 -10.55 10.59
C THR A 89 7.32 -10.09 11.48
N TYR A 90 8.52 -10.34 11.03
CA TYR A 90 9.78 -9.85 11.55
C TYR A 90 10.20 -8.66 10.70
N ASN A 91 10.43 -7.50 11.32
CA ASN A 91 10.82 -6.29 10.63
C ASN A 91 12.01 -5.64 11.32
N ASP A 92 12.98 -5.22 10.51
CA ASP A 92 14.09 -4.36 10.92
C ASP A 92 14.19 -3.18 9.94
N ASN A 93 14.31 -1.98 10.47
CA ASN A 93 14.51 -0.76 9.70
C ASN A 93 15.55 0.11 10.39
N ALA A 94 16.56 0.54 9.65
CA ALA A 94 17.58 1.46 10.14
C ALA A 94 17.71 2.63 9.17
N VAL A 95 17.68 3.84 9.71
CA VAL A 95 17.82 5.09 8.97
C VAL A 95 19.05 5.82 9.48
N ASP A 96 19.95 6.13 8.56
CA ASP A 96 21.14 6.93 8.79
C ASP A 96 20.94 8.32 8.15
N MET A 97 21.38 9.38 8.82
CA MET A 97 21.40 10.75 8.29
C MET A 97 22.80 11.34 8.46
N SER A 98 23.32 11.93 7.41
CA SER A 98 24.67 12.54 7.40
C SER A 98 25.77 11.61 7.93
N GLY A 99 25.64 10.30 7.63
CA GLY A 99 26.60 9.27 8.02
C GLY A 99 26.50 8.82 9.49
N SER A 100 25.48 9.25 10.23
CA SER A 100 25.22 8.83 11.60
C SER A 100 23.85 8.14 11.68
N ASN A 101 23.73 7.13 12.55
CA ASN A 101 22.46 6.48 12.77
C ASN A 101 21.45 7.51 13.37
N TYR A 102 20.33 7.67 12.68
CA TYR A 102 19.26 8.57 13.10
C TYR A 102 18.23 7.85 13.96
N TYR A 103 17.78 6.66 13.49
CA TYR A 103 16.97 5.75 14.30
C TYR A 103 17.09 4.30 13.82
N THR A 104 16.72 3.37 14.69
CA THR A 104 16.64 1.95 14.36
C THR A 104 15.42 1.34 15.02
N ASP A 105 14.50 0.83 14.20
CA ASP A 105 13.29 0.14 14.63
C ASP A 105 13.42 -1.36 14.38
N HIS A 106 13.27 -2.15 15.45
CA HIS A 106 13.09 -3.58 15.38
C HIS A 106 11.70 -3.90 15.93
N TRP A 107 10.79 -4.35 15.07
CA TRP A 107 9.44 -4.69 15.55
C TRP A 107 8.97 -6.01 14.99
N ARG A 108 8.23 -6.71 15.81
CA ARG A 108 7.71 -8.05 15.55
C ARG A 108 6.21 -7.98 15.73
N VAL A 109 5.46 -8.36 14.71
CA VAL A 109 4.00 -8.23 14.75
C VAL A 109 3.33 -9.56 14.47
N ALA A 110 2.32 -9.87 15.28
CA ALA A 110 1.30 -10.85 14.94
C ALA A 110 0.12 -10.13 14.28
N ASN A 111 -0.45 -10.71 13.27
CA ASN A 111 -1.63 -10.17 12.61
C ASN A 111 -2.73 -11.23 12.46
N LEU A 112 -3.98 -10.79 12.58
CA LEU A 112 -5.16 -11.57 12.26
C LEU A 112 -6.06 -10.71 11.39
N GLY A 113 -6.48 -11.24 10.25
CA GLY A 113 -7.29 -10.51 9.29
C GLY A 113 -8.40 -11.37 8.70
N LEU A 114 -9.49 -10.72 8.34
CA LEU A 114 -10.61 -11.29 7.62
C LEU A 114 -10.79 -10.51 6.32
N SER A 115 -10.80 -11.21 5.19
CA SER A 115 -11.00 -10.62 3.89
C SER A 115 -12.19 -11.25 3.20
N TRP A 116 -13.12 -10.41 2.73
CA TRP A 116 -14.32 -10.79 2.00
C TRP A 116 -14.28 -10.20 0.60
N ARG A 117 -14.61 -11.02 -0.38
CA ARG A 117 -14.77 -10.63 -1.76
C ARG A 117 -16.09 -11.14 -2.29
N GLU A 118 -16.84 -10.26 -2.94
CA GLU A 118 -18.11 -10.60 -3.58
C GLU A 118 -18.15 -10.03 -5.00
N ALA A 119 -18.59 -10.85 -5.95
CA ALA A 119 -18.92 -10.46 -7.31
C ALA A 119 -20.44 -10.46 -7.47
N GLY A 120 -20.97 -9.47 -8.21
CA GLY A 120 -22.40 -9.38 -8.50
C GLY A 120 -23.23 -8.62 -7.46
N TRP A 121 -22.65 -8.14 -6.38
CA TRP A 121 -23.29 -7.22 -5.45
C TRP A 121 -23.31 -5.80 -6.05
N MET A 122 -24.48 -5.13 -6.04
CA MET A 122 -24.67 -3.81 -6.66
C MET A 122 -24.27 -3.80 -8.15
N ALA A 123 -25.20 -4.17 -9.02
CA ALA A 123 -25.08 -3.99 -10.48
C ALA A 123 -23.77 -4.52 -11.14
N SER A 124 -23.59 -5.84 -11.10
CA SER A 124 -22.46 -6.54 -11.80
C SER A 124 -21.04 -6.05 -11.45
N GLY A 125 -20.81 -5.66 -10.22
CA GLY A 125 -19.50 -5.21 -9.72
C GLY A 125 -18.74 -6.26 -8.93
N THR A 126 -17.57 -5.88 -8.47
CA THR A 126 -16.78 -6.64 -7.49
C THR A 126 -16.51 -5.74 -6.28
N THR A 127 -16.78 -6.26 -5.10
CA THR A 127 -16.49 -5.59 -3.82
C THR A 127 -15.52 -6.43 -3.01
N THR A 128 -14.56 -5.78 -2.39
CA THR A 128 -13.62 -6.38 -1.43
C THR A 128 -13.69 -5.59 -0.12
N LEU A 129 -13.70 -6.31 1.00
CA LEU A 129 -13.61 -5.76 2.34
C LEU A 129 -12.51 -6.50 3.08
N SER A 130 -11.70 -5.79 3.86
CA SER A 130 -10.69 -6.39 4.73
C SER A 130 -10.72 -5.70 6.09
N LEU A 131 -10.65 -6.50 7.15
CA LEU A 131 -10.53 -6.03 8.53
C LEU A 131 -9.36 -6.78 9.17
N GLY A 132 -8.55 -6.10 9.94
CA GLY A 132 -7.40 -6.72 10.58
C GLY A 132 -7.06 -6.09 11.92
N VAL A 133 -6.43 -6.91 12.76
CA VAL A 133 -5.76 -6.50 14.00
C VAL A 133 -4.29 -6.83 13.83
N VAL A 134 -3.45 -5.87 14.19
CA VAL A 134 -2.00 -6.02 14.21
C VAL A 134 -1.53 -5.73 15.62
N GLN A 135 -0.76 -6.65 16.19
CA GLN A 135 -0.24 -6.59 17.55
C GLN A 135 1.28 -6.66 17.53
N GLY A 136 1.96 -5.63 18.02
CA GLY A 136 3.39 -5.66 18.30
C GLY A 136 3.73 -6.61 19.44
N LEU A 137 4.86 -7.29 19.34
CA LEU A 137 5.29 -8.31 20.31
C LEU A 137 6.73 -8.03 20.80
N PRO A 138 6.99 -8.03 22.11
CA PRO A 138 8.33 -7.81 22.68
C PRO A 138 9.18 -9.10 22.64
N ILE A 139 9.39 -9.67 21.48
CA ILE A 139 10.11 -10.92 21.26
C ILE A 139 11.17 -10.79 20.17
N LEU A 140 12.06 -11.78 20.06
CA LEU A 140 13.06 -11.90 18.97
C LEU A 140 13.85 -10.60 18.71
N GLY A 141 14.27 -9.91 19.80
CA GLY A 141 15.06 -8.70 19.71
C GLY A 141 14.28 -7.47 19.24
N ALA A 142 12.96 -7.44 19.46
CA ALA A 142 12.18 -6.22 19.27
C ALA A 142 12.74 -5.07 20.12
N SER A 143 12.70 -3.85 19.60
CA SER A 143 13.10 -2.66 20.31
C SER A 143 12.21 -2.43 21.55
N GLU A 144 12.76 -1.88 22.59
CA GLU A 144 12.00 -1.52 23.80
C GLU A 144 11.27 -0.19 23.60
N ALA A 145 10.01 -0.13 24.01
CA ALA A 145 9.23 1.11 23.99
C ALA A 145 9.92 2.21 24.81
N GLY A 146 9.96 3.43 24.28
CA GLY A 146 10.65 4.56 24.92
C GLY A 146 12.16 4.59 24.74
N SER A 147 12.75 3.66 23.97
CA SER A 147 14.17 3.73 23.58
C SER A 147 14.43 4.97 22.73
N ALA A 148 15.46 5.74 23.07
CA ALA A 148 15.86 6.91 22.29
C ALA A 148 16.36 6.58 20.88
N ALA A 149 16.65 5.31 20.60
CA ALA A 149 17.05 4.84 19.27
C ALA A 149 15.88 4.60 18.31
N LEU A 150 14.65 4.62 18.79
CA LEU A 150 13.45 4.43 17.98
C LEU A 150 13.14 5.65 17.12
N SER A 151 12.43 5.40 16.01
CA SER A 151 11.82 6.45 15.21
C SER A 151 10.93 7.38 16.02
N ARG A 152 10.55 8.52 15.41
CA ARG A 152 9.67 9.52 16.04
C ARG A 152 10.25 10.07 17.35
N ASN A 153 11.60 10.27 17.37
CA ASN A 153 12.35 10.76 18.56
C ASN A 153 12.15 9.89 19.82
N GLY A 154 12.13 8.57 19.65
CA GLY A 154 11.97 7.62 20.75
C GLY A 154 10.55 7.49 21.31
N ARG A 155 9.55 8.10 20.68
CA ARG A 155 8.14 8.05 21.13
C ARG A 155 7.32 6.92 20.53
N ALA A 156 7.89 6.19 19.59
CA ALA A 156 7.26 5.02 19.00
C ALA A 156 7.14 3.85 20.00
N ASP A 157 6.09 3.07 19.86
CA ASP A 157 5.88 1.84 20.61
C ASP A 157 5.89 0.64 19.66
N PRO A 158 6.98 -0.15 19.63
CA PRO A 158 7.05 -1.36 18.80
C PRO A 158 6.02 -2.43 19.18
N ASN A 159 5.40 -2.31 20.36
CA ASN A 159 4.39 -3.24 20.85
C ASN A 159 2.95 -2.74 20.62
N ALA A 160 2.79 -1.68 19.84
CA ALA A 160 1.49 -1.08 19.56
C ALA A 160 0.48 -2.11 19.01
N THR A 161 -0.77 -1.95 19.42
CA THR A 161 -1.92 -2.62 18.82
C THR A 161 -2.61 -1.66 17.87
N LYS A 162 -2.93 -2.11 16.66
CA LYS A 162 -3.71 -1.31 15.72
C LYS A 162 -4.77 -2.13 14.99
N LEU A 163 -5.85 -1.45 14.62
CA LEU A 163 -6.90 -1.94 13.74
C LEU A 163 -6.68 -1.36 12.36
N VAL A 164 -6.88 -2.18 11.34
CA VAL A 164 -6.82 -1.77 9.94
C VAL A 164 -8.09 -2.21 9.22
N ALA A 165 -8.61 -1.36 8.35
CA ALA A 165 -9.78 -1.64 7.55
C ALA A 165 -9.58 -1.15 6.13
N GLU A 166 -9.99 -1.95 5.15
CA GLU A 166 -9.95 -1.57 3.75
C GLU A 166 -11.24 -2.02 3.06
N ALA A 167 -11.73 -1.19 2.16
CA ALA A 167 -12.84 -1.52 1.29
C ALA A 167 -12.51 -1.02 -0.12
N ALA A 168 -12.81 -1.81 -1.13
CA ALA A 168 -12.74 -1.34 -2.51
C ALA A 168 -13.80 -2.02 -3.35
N GLY A 169 -14.31 -1.30 -4.35
CA GLY A 169 -15.27 -1.87 -5.26
C GLY A 169 -15.27 -1.16 -6.60
N ARG A 170 -15.63 -1.91 -7.62
CA ARG A 170 -15.93 -1.38 -8.94
C ARG A 170 -17.30 -1.90 -9.36
N TRP A 171 -18.18 -0.99 -9.76
CA TRP A 171 -19.55 -1.29 -10.15
C TRP A 171 -19.83 -0.70 -11.53
N TRP A 172 -20.33 -1.53 -12.42
CA TRP A 172 -20.79 -1.09 -13.73
C TRP A 172 -22.14 -0.40 -13.59
N LEU A 173 -22.22 0.84 -14.05
CA LEU A 173 -23.46 1.63 -14.07
C LEU A 173 -24.27 1.32 -15.31
N ASP A 174 -23.55 1.04 -16.42
CA ASP A 174 -24.11 0.56 -17.69
C ASP A 174 -23.03 -0.24 -18.47
N SER A 175 -23.18 -0.38 -19.78
CA SER A 175 -22.23 -1.12 -20.61
C SER A 175 -20.86 -0.44 -20.80
N ALA A 176 -20.74 0.87 -20.52
CA ALA A 176 -19.55 1.66 -20.75
C ALA A 176 -19.04 2.37 -19.48
N TRP A 177 -19.96 2.79 -18.60
CA TRP A 177 -19.63 3.51 -17.38
C TRP A 177 -19.48 2.61 -16.20
N SER A 178 -18.46 2.86 -15.40
CA SER A 178 -18.28 2.23 -14.08
C SER A 178 -17.81 3.25 -13.05
N ALA A 179 -18.15 3.00 -11.79
CA ALA A 179 -17.64 3.70 -10.64
C ALA A 179 -16.66 2.81 -9.89
N TYR A 180 -15.56 3.36 -9.43
CA TYR A 180 -14.61 2.71 -8.53
C TYR A 180 -14.49 3.54 -7.26
N VAL A 181 -14.53 2.87 -6.10
CA VAL A 181 -14.32 3.49 -4.80
C VAL A 181 -13.32 2.63 -4.04
N ALA A 182 -12.36 3.28 -3.39
CA ALA A 182 -11.45 2.65 -2.43
C ALA A 182 -11.43 3.46 -1.14
N LEU A 183 -11.49 2.76 -0.02
CA LEU A 183 -11.41 3.30 1.33
C LEU A 183 -10.31 2.57 2.09
N GLY A 184 -9.60 3.26 2.95
CA GLY A 184 -8.64 2.68 3.87
C GLY A 184 -8.67 3.40 5.20
N GLY A 185 -8.44 2.67 6.29
CA GLY A 185 -8.38 3.28 7.61
C GLY A 185 -7.49 2.49 8.56
N GLN A 186 -6.90 3.23 9.49
CA GLN A 186 -6.10 2.70 10.59
C GLN A 186 -6.47 3.41 11.88
N TYR A 187 -6.57 2.65 12.96
CA TYR A 187 -6.69 3.16 14.32
C TYR A 187 -5.66 2.45 15.21
N SER A 188 -4.77 3.18 15.82
CA SER A 188 -3.75 2.65 16.74
C SER A 188 -4.06 3.01 18.19
N PHE A 189 -3.77 2.11 19.15
CA PHE A 189 -3.99 2.34 20.55
C PHE A 189 -2.80 2.99 21.25
N SER A 190 -1.63 3.00 20.61
CA SER A 190 -0.40 3.70 21.03
C SER A 190 0.37 4.16 19.80
N PRO A 191 1.35 5.08 19.95
CA PRO A 191 2.14 5.56 18.82
C PRO A 191 2.90 4.41 18.16
N VAL A 192 2.66 4.16 16.88
CA VAL A 192 3.36 3.11 16.12
C VAL A 192 4.77 3.55 15.71
N VAL A 193 5.63 2.61 15.33
CA VAL A 193 6.89 2.93 14.62
C VAL A 193 6.58 3.61 13.29
N GLU A 194 7.47 4.47 12.80
CA GLU A 194 7.24 5.28 11.59
C GLU A 194 6.81 4.45 10.39
N ALA A 195 7.42 3.27 10.18
CA ALA A 195 7.08 2.36 9.08
C ALA A 195 5.66 1.73 9.18
N GLU A 196 5.00 1.85 10.34
CA GLU A 196 3.65 1.33 10.59
C GLU A 196 2.57 2.43 10.62
N GLU A 197 2.96 3.69 10.41
CA GLU A 197 2.00 4.80 10.33
C GLU A 197 1.10 4.67 9.10
N PHE A 198 -0.12 5.16 9.21
CA PHE A 198 -1.01 5.32 8.06
C PHE A 198 -0.49 6.45 7.18
N THR A 199 -0.38 6.17 5.89
CA THR A 199 0.19 7.11 4.93
C THR A 199 -0.86 7.61 3.95
N VAL A 200 -0.84 8.91 3.64
CA VAL A 200 -1.59 9.52 2.55
C VAL A 200 -0.66 10.34 1.66
N GLY A 201 -1.05 10.49 0.41
CA GLY A 201 -0.17 10.97 -0.68
C GLY A 201 0.27 9.81 -1.58
N GLY A 202 0.57 10.12 -2.85
CA GLY A 202 0.91 9.14 -3.87
C GLY A 202 -0.29 8.39 -4.44
N ASN A 203 -0.04 7.26 -5.09
CA ASN A 203 -0.99 6.60 -5.98
C ASN A 203 -2.28 6.05 -5.33
N ARG A 204 -2.35 5.97 -4.01
CA ARG A 204 -3.49 5.34 -3.35
C ARG A 204 -4.52 6.37 -2.87
N PHE A 205 -4.10 7.33 -2.07
CA PHE A 205 -4.96 8.34 -1.44
C PHE A 205 -4.28 9.70 -1.52
N GLY A 206 -4.29 10.36 -2.69
CA GLY A 206 -3.68 11.67 -2.84
C GLY A 206 -2.67 11.77 -3.99
N ARG A 207 -3.07 11.38 -5.19
CA ARG A 207 -2.21 11.38 -6.39
C ARG A 207 -1.63 12.75 -6.77
N GLY A 208 -2.19 13.83 -6.27
CA GLY A 208 -1.63 15.19 -6.43
C GLY A 208 -0.42 15.49 -5.53
N PHE A 209 -0.05 14.57 -4.62
CA PHE A 209 1.01 14.75 -3.62
C PHE A 209 2.07 13.66 -3.73
N ASP A 210 3.25 13.91 -3.17
CA ASP A 210 4.30 12.90 -3.07
C ASP A 210 3.83 11.69 -2.23
N PRO A 211 4.38 10.50 -2.48
CA PRO A 211 4.13 9.35 -1.62
C PRO A 211 4.45 9.68 -0.16
N SER A 212 3.56 9.26 0.75
CA SER A 212 3.72 9.47 2.20
C SER A 212 3.88 10.94 2.61
N SER A 213 3.21 11.88 1.91
CA SER A 213 3.23 13.30 2.26
C SER A 213 2.69 13.58 3.66
N LEU A 214 1.82 12.74 4.17
CA LEU A 214 1.32 12.77 5.54
C LEU A 214 1.40 11.37 6.14
N LEU A 215 1.83 11.31 7.40
CA LEU A 215 1.94 10.09 8.19
C LEU A 215 1.25 10.29 9.54
N GLY A 216 0.61 9.25 10.06
CA GLY A 216 -0.04 9.31 11.36
C GLY A 216 -0.39 7.94 11.96
N ASP A 217 -0.60 7.92 13.27
CA ASP A 217 -1.01 6.71 14.00
C ASP A 217 -2.41 6.27 13.62
N HIS A 218 -3.30 7.27 13.41
CA HIS A 218 -4.63 7.07 12.87
C HIS A 218 -4.71 7.69 11.48
N GLY A 219 -5.55 7.14 10.65
CA GLY A 219 -5.80 7.73 9.35
C GLY A 219 -6.99 7.13 8.64
N VAL A 220 -7.52 7.92 7.72
CA VAL A 220 -8.52 7.52 6.74
C VAL A 220 -8.09 8.03 5.37
N GLY A 221 -8.34 7.23 4.35
CA GLY A 221 -8.09 7.61 2.97
C GLY A 221 -9.19 7.11 2.07
N GLU A 222 -9.51 7.88 1.05
CA GLU A 222 -10.54 7.53 0.08
C GLU A 222 -10.15 7.96 -1.34
N THR A 223 -10.60 7.16 -2.29
CA THR A 223 -10.50 7.42 -3.73
C THR A 223 -11.83 7.11 -4.37
N ILE A 224 -12.32 8.00 -5.20
CA ILE A 224 -13.50 7.81 -6.03
C ILE A 224 -13.10 8.05 -7.48
N GLU A 225 -13.43 7.11 -8.38
CA GLU A 225 -13.22 7.29 -9.82
C GLU A 225 -14.52 7.05 -10.58
N LEU A 226 -14.79 7.92 -11.54
CA LEU A 226 -15.76 7.67 -12.59
C LEU A 226 -14.99 7.26 -13.84
N GLN A 227 -15.36 6.13 -14.42
CA GLN A 227 -14.63 5.46 -15.50
C GLN A 227 -15.54 5.23 -16.69
N TYR A 228 -15.04 5.52 -17.89
CA TYR A 228 -15.70 5.25 -19.16
C TYR A 228 -14.84 4.36 -20.01
N GLN A 229 -15.34 3.20 -20.39
CA GLN A 229 -14.63 2.20 -21.18
C GLN A 229 -15.21 2.10 -22.58
N PHE A 230 -14.33 2.02 -23.56
CA PHE A 230 -14.69 1.79 -24.97
C PHE A 230 -13.72 0.80 -25.62
N SER A 231 -14.19 0.15 -26.68
CA SER A 231 -13.34 -0.73 -27.50
C SER A 231 -12.35 0.10 -28.28
N ALA A 232 -11.11 -0.34 -28.33
CA ALA A 232 -10.07 0.26 -29.18
C ALA A 232 -10.02 -0.34 -30.58
N GLU A 233 -10.85 -1.36 -30.89
CA GLU A 233 -10.93 -1.95 -32.22
C GLU A 233 -11.54 -0.98 -33.26
N PRO A 234 -11.08 -1.00 -34.51
CA PRO A 234 -10.08 -1.91 -35.09
C PRO A 234 -8.63 -1.40 -35.02
N ILE A 235 -8.35 -0.29 -34.34
CA ILE A 235 -7.05 0.37 -34.37
C ILE A 235 -6.04 -0.39 -33.46
N LEU A 236 -6.50 -0.85 -32.30
CA LEU A 236 -5.71 -1.59 -31.33
C LEU A 236 -6.54 -2.77 -30.83
N ASP A 237 -5.96 -3.96 -30.78
CA ASP A 237 -6.59 -5.12 -30.13
C ASP A 237 -6.57 -4.89 -28.62
N GLY A 238 -7.68 -4.34 -28.07
CA GLY A 238 -7.74 -4.02 -26.67
C GLY A 238 -8.87 -3.10 -26.23
N THR A 239 -8.74 -2.58 -25.03
CA THR A 239 -9.70 -1.68 -24.41
C THR A 239 -9.03 -0.38 -23.97
N LEU A 240 -9.76 0.72 -24.12
CA LEU A 240 -9.40 2.02 -23.60
C LEU A 240 -10.39 2.42 -22.49
N GLN A 241 -9.87 3.00 -21.43
CA GLN A 241 -10.68 3.53 -20.33
C GLN A 241 -10.22 4.95 -19.99
N LEU A 242 -11.12 5.90 -20.12
CA LEU A 242 -10.94 7.23 -19.55
C LEU A 242 -11.43 7.22 -18.10
N PHE A 243 -10.80 7.99 -17.24
CA PHE A 243 -11.26 8.13 -15.86
C PHE A 243 -10.99 9.55 -15.32
N ALA A 244 -11.87 9.97 -14.44
CA ALA A 244 -11.67 11.13 -13.59
C ALA A 244 -11.73 10.65 -12.13
N PHE A 245 -11.00 11.32 -11.24
CA PHE A 245 -10.89 10.88 -9.85
C PHE A 245 -10.88 12.05 -8.87
N LEU A 246 -11.25 11.72 -7.65
CA LEU A 246 -11.08 12.52 -6.45
C LEU A 246 -10.45 11.64 -5.37
N ASP A 247 -9.37 12.11 -4.77
CA ASP A 247 -8.68 11.48 -3.64
C ASP A 247 -8.75 12.40 -2.44
N HIS A 248 -8.96 11.83 -1.27
CA HIS A 248 -8.87 12.50 0.01
C HIS A 248 -8.17 11.60 1.02
N GLY A 249 -7.44 12.22 1.95
CA GLY A 249 -6.84 11.52 3.09
C GLY A 249 -6.69 12.45 4.28
N GLN A 250 -6.82 11.88 5.46
CA GLN A 250 -6.64 12.57 6.73
C GLN A 250 -5.91 11.66 7.72
N ILE A 251 -5.00 12.27 8.50
CA ILE A 251 -4.23 11.57 9.52
C ILE A 251 -4.34 12.27 10.87
N TRP A 252 -4.05 11.55 11.95
CA TRP A 252 -3.88 12.05 13.31
C TRP A 252 -2.69 11.36 13.96
N SER A 253 -1.88 12.13 14.69
CA SER A 253 -0.72 11.64 15.42
C SER A 253 -0.98 11.57 16.92
N LEU A 254 -0.55 10.50 17.58
CA LEU A 254 -0.59 10.33 19.02
C LEU A 254 0.65 10.92 19.73
N THR A 255 1.69 11.27 18.99
CA THR A 255 2.91 11.88 19.55
C THR A 255 2.83 13.40 19.67
N GLY A 256 1.76 14.00 19.15
CA GLY A 256 1.55 15.46 19.21
C GLY A 256 2.42 16.28 18.26
N ASP A 257 3.18 15.62 17.37
CA ASP A 257 4.06 16.30 16.40
C ASP A 257 3.30 16.92 15.25
N ALA A 258 2.09 16.47 14.99
CA ALA A 258 1.19 17.06 14.02
C ALA A 258 -0.22 17.13 14.60
N SER A 259 -0.83 18.31 14.57
CA SER A 259 -2.29 18.43 14.56
C SER A 259 -2.84 17.61 13.37
N ALA A 260 -4.09 17.19 13.45
CA ALA A 260 -4.76 16.53 12.32
C ALA A 260 -4.41 17.24 10.99
N SER A 261 -3.92 16.48 10.04
CA SER A 261 -3.58 16.99 8.71
C SER A 261 -4.36 16.22 7.67
N SER A 262 -4.78 16.91 6.62
CA SER A 262 -5.53 16.31 5.53
C SER A 262 -5.03 16.83 4.19
N LEU A 263 -5.30 16.08 3.13
CA LEU A 263 -5.04 16.46 1.76
C LEU A 263 -6.16 15.99 0.84
N MET A 264 -6.30 16.68 -0.29
CA MET A 264 -7.25 16.33 -1.34
C MET A 264 -6.64 16.61 -2.71
N SER A 265 -6.87 15.72 -3.64
CA SER A 265 -6.45 15.88 -5.03
C SER A 265 -7.48 15.37 -6.02
N THR A 266 -7.43 15.87 -7.24
CA THR A 266 -8.28 15.43 -8.34
C THR A 266 -7.44 15.22 -9.59
N GLY A 267 -8.01 14.57 -10.59
CA GLY A 267 -7.33 14.40 -11.86
C GLY A 267 -8.09 13.56 -12.85
N VAL A 268 -7.44 13.36 -13.97
CA VAL A 268 -7.96 12.55 -15.09
C VAL A 268 -6.88 11.64 -15.61
N GLY A 269 -7.28 10.57 -16.28
CA GLY A 269 -6.31 9.68 -16.91
C GLY A 269 -6.93 8.78 -17.96
N ILE A 270 -6.04 8.04 -18.62
CA ILE A 270 -6.38 7.00 -19.59
C ILE A 270 -5.65 5.71 -19.24
N ARG A 271 -6.36 4.60 -19.30
CA ARG A 271 -5.81 3.24 -19.22
C ARG A 271 -6.05 2.54 -20.55
N ALA A 272 -4.99 1.93 -21.08
CA ALA A 272 -5.05 1.12 -22.28
C ALA A 272 -4.59 -0.30 -21.95
N ASN A 273 -5.41 -1.31 -22.27
CA ASN A 273 -5.01 -2.71 -22.22
C ASN A 273 -4.92 -3.19 -23.68
N LEU A 274 -3.71 -3.53 -24.10
CA LEU A 274 -3.36 -3.81 -25.49
C LEU A 274 -2.86 -5.26 -25.59
N PHE A 275 -3.31 -5.96 -26.62
CA PHE A 275 -2.85 -7.33 -26.97
C PHE A 275 -2.91 -8.31 -25.79
N SER A 276 -3.82 -8.11 -24.82
CA SER A 276 -3.95 -8.88 -23.58
C SER A 276 -2.70 -8.91 -22.66
N GLN A 277 -1.58 -8.38 -23.10
CA GLN A 277 -0.28 -8.46 -22.44
C GLN A 277 0.22 -7.12 -21.89
N VAL A 278 -0.16 -6.01 -22.50
CA VAL A 278 0.36 -4.67 -22.15
C VAL A 278 -0.73 -3.83 -21.53
N SER A 279 -0.49 -3.33 -20.34
CA SER A 279 -1.34 -2.34 -19.67
C SER A 279 -0.57 -1.03 -19.51
N LEU A 280 -1.08 0.05 -20.07
CA LEU A 280 -0.52 1.41 -19.95
C LEU A 280 -1.50 2.27 -19.17
N THR A 281 -0.98 3.10 -18.29
CA THR A 281 -1.75 4.14 -17.59
C THR A 281 -1.01 5.46 -17.68
N LEU A 282 -1.72 6.48 -18.14
CA LEU A 282 -1.29 7.87 -18.12
C LEU A 282 -2.29 8.64 -17.27
N GLN A 283 -1.83 9.44 -16.32
CA GLN A 283 -2.73 10.28 -15.53
C GLN A 283 -2.08 11.60 -15.16
N LEU A 284 -2.91 12.61 -15.00
CA LEU A 284 -2.57 13.95 -14.53
C LEU A 284 -3.34 14.19 -13.24
N ALA A 285 -2.64 14.53 -12.18
CA ALA A 285 -3.20 14.82 -10.87
C ALA A 285 -2.91 16.26 -10.46
N HIS A 286 -3.87 16.88 -9.81
CA HIS A 286 -3.79 18.25 -9.30
C HIS A 286 -4.15 18.29 -7.82
N PRO A 287 -3.28 18.84 -6.94
CA PRO A 287 -3.60 19.05 -5.54
C PRO A 287 -4.66 20.14 -5.40
N LEU A 288 -5.70 19.87 -4.62
CA LEU A 288 -6.75 20.83 -4.30
C LEU A 288 -6.53 21.48 -2.93
N TYR A 289 -6.08 20.69 -1.98
CA TYR A 289 -5.87 21.11 -0.59
C TYR A 289 -4.85 20.16 0.05
N GLY A 290 -3.92 20.69 0.85
CA GLY A 290 -2.92 19.88 1.56
C GLY A 290 -1.74 20.71 2.06
N PRO A 291 -0.68 20.06 2.58
CA PRO A 291 0.50 20.74 3.07
C PRO A 291 1.23 21.51 1.95
N ASP A 292 1.53 22.77 2.22
CA ASP A 292 2.14 23.70 1.22
C ASP A 292 3.52 23.24 0.75
N SER A 293 4.28 22.51 1.57
CA SER A 293 5.63 22.04 1.23
C SER A 293 5.66 21.00 0.11
N THR A 294 4.54 20.35 -0.17
CA THR A 294 4.40 19.32 -1.22
C THR A 294 3.77 19.86 -2.49
N VAL A 295 3.17 21.03 -2.42
CA VAL A 295 2.68 21.78 -3.56
C VAL A 295 3.84 22.60 -4.10
N GLY A 296 4.84 21.95 -4.69
CA GLY A 296 5.90 22.66 -5.42
C GLY A 296 5.30 23.52 -6.53
N ASN A 297 6.12 24.33 -7.20
CA ASN A 297 5.70 25.23 -8.28
C ASN A 297 4.96 24.56 -9.46
N ASP A 298 4.83 23.23 -9.44
CA ASP A 298 4.12 22.46 -10.47
C ASP A 298 2.74 22.02 -9.94
N PRO A 299 1.67 22.70 -10.36
CA PRO A 299 0.31 22.39 -9.90
C PRO A 299 -0.24 21.07 -10.48
N VAL A 300 0.45 20.44 -11.42
CA VAL A 300 -0.01 19.20 -12.08
C VAL A 300 1.09 18.16 -12.08
N ARG A 301 0.76 16.97 -11.58
CA ARG A 301 1.68 15.83 -11.52
C ARG A 301 1.32 14.79 -12.57
N PRO A 302 2.21 14.51 -13.54
CA PRO A 302 2.04 13.42 -14.48
C PRO A 302 2.51 12.09 -13.87
N TYR A 303 1.76 11.02 -14.11
CA TYR A 303 2.16 9.65 -13.81
C TYR A 303 2.03 8.79 -15.05
N VAL A 304 3.03 7.95 -15.26
CA VAL A 304 3.08 6.96 -16.32
C VAL A 304 3.35 5.59 -15.71
N SER A 305 2.57 4.60 -16.08
CA SER A 305 2.80 3.21 -15.68
C SER A 305 2.63 2.31 -16.89
N ALA A 306 3.55 1.38 -17.06
CA ALA A 306 3.50 0.34 -18.07
C ALA A 306 3.72 -1.03 -17.40
N VAL A 307 2.84 -1.98 -17.68
CA VAL A 307 2.95 -3.36 -17.20
C VAL A 307 2.88 -4.28 -18.39
N VAL A 308 3.90 -5.13 -18.55
CA VAL A 308 3.95 -6.16 -19.58
C VAL A 308 3.87 -7.52 -18.89
N ARG A 309 3.02 -8.40 -19.40
CA ARG A 309 2.85 -9.79 -18.91
C ARG A 309 3.29 -10.75 -20.01
N PHE A 310 4.08 -11.73 -19.63
CA PHE A 310 4.62 -12.76 -20.54
C PHE A 310 4.01 -14.13 -20.25
#